data_31a2b72302b3d746627b77600a82d3c8
#
_entry.id   31a2b72302b3d746627b77600a82d3c8
#
_cell.length_a   1.000
_cell.length_b   1.000
_cell.length_c   1.000
_cell.angle_alpha   90.00
_cell.angle_beta   90.00
_cell.angle_gamma   90.00
#
_symmetry.space_group_name_H-M   'P 1'
#
loop_
_entity.id
_entity.type
_entity.pdbx_description
1 polymer ?
#
loop_
_entity_poly.entity_id
_entity_poly.type
_entity_poly.pdbx_seq_one_letter_code
_entity_poly.pdbx_strand_id
1 'polypeptide(L)'
;CNTYLQPLLFFKGFQALQAYRVAHWLWKKGRKDMAYFLQMRCSEVFGIDIHPGARIGKGIMIDHAHSIVIGETAVVGDNVSMLHSVTLGGTGKDDEIRHPNIGDGVLLGAGAKVLGNISVGSCSRVAAGSVVLQNVPEKTTVAGVPAKVVGAAGCTNPSISMDQIIKRK
;
A
#
# COMPACT_ATOMS: atom_id res chain seq x y z
N CYS A 1 -3.76 -19.60 -0.28
CA CYS A 1 -4.49 -20.18 0.86
C CYS A 1 -5.55 -21.18 0.34
N ASN A 2 -5.84 -22.20 1.11
CA ASN A 2 -6.71 -23.30 0.68
C ASN A 2 -8.18 -23.10 1.10
N THR A 3 -8.46 -22.16 1.99
CA THR A 3 -9.81 -21.86 2.47
C THR A 3 -9.96 -20.36 2.76
N TYR A 4 -11.18 -19.83 2.65
CA TYR A 4 -11.49 -18.44 3.01
C TYR A 4 -11.34 -18.13 4.51
N LEU A 5 -11.38 -19.15 5.36
CA LEU A 5 -11.21 -19.00 6.81
C LEU A 5 -9.76 -18.69 7.21
N GLN A 6 -8.77 -19.14 6.45
CA GLN A 6 -7.36 -18.89 6.77
C GLN A 6 -7.01 -17.40 6.86
N PRO A 7 -7.35 -16.55 5.86
CA PRO A 7 -7.11 -15.11 5.98
C PRO A 7 -7.83 -14.47 7.17
N LEU A 8 -9.08 -14.85 7.39
CA LEU A 8 -9.89 -14.30 8.47
C LEU A 8 -9.27 -14.57 9.86
N LEU A 9 -8.79 -15.79 10.09
CA LEU A 9 -8.33 -16.23 11.40
C LEU A 9 -6.84 -15.95 11.64
N PHE A 10 -6.00 -16.01 10.60
CA PHE A 10 -4.56 -16.10 10.79
C PHE A 10 -3.73 -15.05 10.01
N PHE A 11 -4.32 -14.32 9.05
CA PHE A 11 -3.55 -13.36 8.25
C PHE A 11 -3.72 -11.95 8.80
N LYS A 12 -2.71 -11.50 9.53
CA LYS A 12 -2.74 -10.19 10.20
C LYS A 12 -2.95 -9.01 9.23
N GLY A 13 -2.52 -9.11 7.96
CA GLY A 13 -2.79 -8.11 6.94
C GLY A 13 -4.28 -7.95 6.64
N PHE A 14 -5.01 -9.07 6.57
CA PHE A 14 -6.46 -9.05 6.42
C PHE A 14 -7.13 -8.45 7.67
N GLN A 15 -6.74 -8.89 8.87
CA GLN A 15 -7.32 -8.42 10.14
C GLN A 15 -7.09 -6.92 10.34
N ALA A 16 -5.88 -6.43 10.08
CA ALA A 16 -5.56 -5.00 10.17
C ALA A 16 -6.34 -4.16 9.15
N LEU A 17 -6.52 -4.68 7.92
CA LEU A 17 -7.33 -4.01 6.91
C LEU A 17 -8.80 -3.89 7.35
N GLN A 18 -9.38 -4.92 7.97
CA GLN A 18 -10.75 -4.84 8.50
C GLN A 18 -10.84 -3.84 9.66
N ALA A 19 -9.88 -3.83 10.58
CA ALA A 19 -9.82 -2.84 11.66
C ALA A 19 -9.68 -1.40 11.11
N TYR A 20 -8.85 -1.20 10.08
CA TYR A 20 -8.79 0.08 9.35
C TYR A 20 -10.16 0.47 8.77
N ARG A 21 -10.92 -0.46 8.16
CA ARG A 21 -12.26 -0.14 7.63
C ARG A 21 -13.19 0.44 8.71
N VAL A 22 -13.15 -0.13 9.91
CA VAL A 22 -13.90 0.38 11.06
C VAL A 22 -13.37 1.76 11.50
N ALA A 23 -12.05 1.90 11.61
CA ALA A 23 -11.42 3.17 11.97
C ALA A 23 -11.74 4.28 10.97
N HIS A 24 -11.71 3.98 9.66
CA HIS A 24 -12.08 4.92 8.60
C HIS A 24 -13.56 5.34 8.67
N TRP A 25 -14.46 4.41 8.96
CA TRP A 25 -15.87 4.73 9.18
C TRP A 25 -16.06 5.67 10.38
N LEU A 26 -15.39 5.39 11.52
CA LEU A 26 -15.40 6.26 12.69
C LEU A 26 -14.85 7.65 12.39
N TRP A 27 -13.75 7.71 11.64
CA TRP A 27 -13.14 8.95 11.16
C TRP A 27 -14.14 9.81 10.38
N LYS A 28 -14.87 9.21 9.43
CA LYS A 28 -15.91 9.88 8.66
C LYS A 28 -17.11 10.35 9.50
N LYS A 29 -17.37 9.69 10.64
CA LYS A 29 -18.40 10.09 11.61
C LYS A 29 -17.91 11.13 12.62
N GLY A 30 -16.71 11.67 12.47
CA GLY A 30 -16.11 12.64 13.38
C GLY A 30 -15.61 12.06 14.72
N ARG A 31 -15.67 10.75 14.91
CA ARG A 31 -15.19 10.06 16.12
C ARG A 31 -13.69 9.77 16.04
N LYS A 32 -12.91 10.84 15.93
CA LYS A 32 -11.48 10.78 15.62
C LYS A 32 -10.67 10.06 16.70
N ASP A 33 -10.97 10.31 17.97
CA ASP A 33 -10.21 9.68 19.08
C ASP A 33 -10.30 8.15 19.04
N MET A 34 -11.51 7.61 18.77
CA MET A 34 -11.70 6.17 18.64
C MET A 34 -11.03 5.62 17.37
N ALA A 35 -11.03 6.39 16.30
CA ALA A 35 -10.33 6.01 15.07
C ALA A 35 -8.81 5.93 15.29
N TYR A 36 -8.21 6.90 15.97
CA TYR A 36 -6.81 6.88 16.37
C TYR A 36 -6.48 5.76 17.35
N PHE A 37 -7.38 5.49 18.30
CA PHE A 37 -7.20 4.35 19.21
C PHE A 37 -7.10 3.03 18.46
N LEU A 38 -7.96 2.79 17.45
CA LEU A 38 -7.90 1.59 16.63
C LEU A 38 -6.62 1.54 15.78
N GLN A 39 -6.20 2.66 15.20
CA GLN A 39 -4.92 2.77 14.48
C GLN A 39 -3.74 2.37 15.37
N MET A 40 -3.65 2.96 16.56
CA MET A 40 -2.62 2.66 17.55
C MET A 40 -2.61 1.16 17.91
N ARG A 41 -3.79 0.58 18.18
CA ARG A 41 -3.89 -0.85 18.53
C ARG A 41 -3.50 -1.76 17.36
N CYS A 42 -3.85 -1.39 16.12
CA CYS A 42 -3.40 -2.14 14.93
C CYS A 42 -1.88 -2.09 14.76
N SER A 43 -1.29 -0.93 14.99
CA SER A 43 0.17 -0.77 14.94
C SER A 43 0.86 -1.64 16.00
N GLU A 44 0.33 -1.65 17.22
CA GLU A 44 0.88 -2.46 18.33
C GLU A 44 0.71 -3.97 18.09
N VAL A 45 -0.48 -4.41 17.68
CA VAL A 45 -0.80 -5.85 17.58
C VAL A 45 -0.26 -6.47 16.29
N PHE A 46 -0.38 -5.76 15.17
CA PHE A 46 -0.07 -6.30 13.84
C PHE A 46 1.23 -5.75 13.23
N GLY A 47 1.79 -4.67 13.78
CA GLY A 47 2.90 -3.95 13.17
C GLY A 47 2.49 -3.25 11.88
N ILE A 48 1.24 -2.78 11.79
CA ILE A 48 0.65 -2.15 10.60
C ILE A 48 0.03 -0.83 11.01
N ASP A 49 0.53 0.26 10.46
CA ASP A 49 0.08 1.61 10.73
C ASP A 49 -0.64 2.17 9.49
N ILE A 50 -1.96 2.17 9.52
CA ILE A 50 -2.79 2.78 8.47
C ILE A 50 -3.59 3.92 9.08
N HIS A 51 -3.31 5.14 8.65
CA HIS A 51 -4.04 6.31 9.13
C HIS A 51 -5.52 6.20 8.72
N PRO A 52 -6.49 6.44 9.64
CA PRO A 52 -7.91 6.28 9.35
C PRO A 52 -8.45 7.27 8.29
N GLY A 53 -7.74 8.36 8.02
CA GLY A 53 -8.04 9.29 6.94
C GLY A 53 -7.70 8.77 5.54
N ALA A 54 -6.79 7.79 5.41
CA ALA A 54 -6.42 7.21 4.13
C ALA A 54 -7.65 6.65 3.39
N ARG A 55 -7.59 6.61 2.07
CA ARG A 55 -8.66 6.05 1.22
C ARG A 55 -8.14 4.80 0.52
N ILE A 56 -8.68 3.64 0.91
CA ILE A 56 -8.23 2.35 0.38
C ILE A 56 -9.41 1.64 -0.30
N GLY A 57 -9.21 1.25 -1.54
CA GLY A 57 -10.16 0.52 -2.38
C GLY A 57 -10.45 -0.90 -1.88
N LYS A 58 -11.01 -1.73 -2.72
CA LYS A 58 -11.36 -3.15 -2.45
C LYS A 58 -10.37 -4.10 -3.12
N GLY A 59 -10.42 -5.39 -2.74
CA GLY A 59 -9.52 -6.40 -3.32
C GLY A 59 -8.05 -6.22 -2.91
N ILE A 60 -7.79 -5.64 -1.76
CA ILE A 60 -6.43 -5.36 -1.28
C ILE A 60 -5.83 -6.62 -0.65
N MET A 61 -4.63 -6.97 -1.06
CA MET A 61 -3.82 -7.99 -0.41
C MET A 61 -2.60 -7.35 0.28
N ILE A 62 -2.37 -7.71 1.54
CA ILE A 62 -1.18 -7.32 2.29
C ILE A 62 -0.50 -8.60 2.76
N ASP A 63 0.56 -8.98 2.04
CA ASP A 63 1.28 -10.23 2.31
C ASP A 63 2.39 -10.03 3.33
N HIS A 64 2.54 -10.99 4.26
CA HIS A 64 3.39 -10.91 5.46
C HIS A 64 3.08 -9.73 6.38
N ALA A 65 2.67 -8.62 5.84
CA ALA A 65 2.02 -7.48 6.49
C ALA A 65 2.75 -6.89 7.71
N HIS A 66 4.07 -6.97 7.77
CA HIS A 66 4.86 -6.37 8.85
C HIS A 66 5.41 -5.01 8.41
N SER A 67 5.41 -4.03 9.33
CA SER A 67 5.98 -2.68 9.09
C SER A 67 5.36 -1.94 7.89
N ILE A 68 4.06 -2.11 7.68
CA ILE A 68 3.31 -1.31 6.70
C ILE A 68 3.00 0.06 7.32
N VAL A 69 3.21 1.12 6.55
CA VAL A 69 2.80 2.49 6.92
C VAL A 69 2.04 3.12 5.76
N ILE A 70 0.81 3.56 6.01
CA ILE A 70 -0.03 4.26 5.03
C ILE A 70 -0.49 5.58 5.65
N GLY A 71 -0.02 6.70 5.12
CA GLY A 71 -0.29 8.02 5.66
C GLY A 71 -1.69 8.56 5.38
N GLU A 72 -2.05 9.63 6.06
CA GLU A 72 -3.41 10.22 6.14
C GLU A 72 -4.07 10.47 4.79
N THR A 73 -3.37 11.11 3.86
CA THR A 73 -3.93 11.53 2.56
C THR A 73 -3.64 10.55 1.44
N ALA A 74 -3.06 9.37 1.77
CA ALA A 74 -2.79 8.33 0.79
C ALA A 74 -4.08 7.79 0.17
N VAL A 75 -3.99 7.49 -1.12
CA VAL A 75 -5.06 6.83 -1.88
C VAL A 75 -4.51 5.52 -2.43
N VAL A 76 -5.25 4.45 -2.22
CA VAL A 76 -4.94 3.12 -2.77
C VAL A 76 -6.16 2.65 -3.55
N GLY A 77 -5.98 2.37 -4.83
CA GLY A 77 -7.02 1.89 -5.72
C GLY A 77 -7.48 0.46 -5.41
N ASP A 78 -8.22 -0.10 -6.33
CA ASP A 78 -8.75 -1.46 -6.22
C ASP A 78 -7.69 -2.50 -6.62
N ASN A 79 -7.80 -3.72 -6.05
CA ASN A 79 -6.97 -4.87 -6.41
C ASN A 79 -5.46 -4.60 -6.31
N VAL A 80 -5.04 -3.85 -5.31
CA VAL A 80 -3.63 -3.57 -5.04
C VAL A 80 -3.06 -4.65 -4.13
N SER A 81 -1.87 -5.15 -4.46
CA SER A 81 -1.12 -6.06 -3.60
C SER A 81 0.15 -5.39 -3.10
N MET A 82 0.42 -5.53 -1.81
CA MET A 82 1.65 -5.03 -1.19
C MET A 82 2.26 -6.08 -0.27
N LEU A 83 3.58 -6.12 -0.25
CA LEU A 83 4.34 -6.95 0.66
C LEU A 83 4.70 -6.18 1.93
N HIS A 84 5.41 -6.85 2.84
CA HIS A 84 5.86 -6.24 4.10
C HIS A 84 6.74 -5.00 3.90
N SER A 85 6.79 -4.15 4.91
CA SER A 85 7.65 -2.95 4.98
C SER A 85 7.40 -1.92 3.88
N VAL A 86 6.21 -1.93 3.26
CA VAL A 86 5.80 -0.89 2.31
C VAL A 86 5.44 0.39 3.07
N THR A 87 5.90 1.53 2.57
CA THR A 87 5.56 2.84 3.11
C THR A 87 4.93 3.72 2.01
N LEU A 88 3.74 4.22 2.27
CA LEU A 88 3.09 5.27 1.50
C LEU A 88 3.15 6.54 2.34
N GLY A 89 4.25 7.28 2.23
CA GLY A 89 4.64 8.35 3.14
C GLY A 89 4.58 9.74 2.51
N GLY A 90 4.56 10.76 3.36
CA GLY A 90 4.74 12.17 2.96
C GLY A 90 6.21 12.56 2.93
N THR A 91 6.50 13.74 2.35
CA THR A 91 7.85 14.36 2.34
C THR A 91 8.03 15.42 3.42
N GLY A 92 6.98 15.70 4.21
CA GLY A 92 7.01 16.69 5.29
C GLY A 92 6.99 18.16 4.84
N LYS A 93 6.78 18.44 3.55
CA LYS A 93 6.78 19.80 2.99
C LYS A 93 5.39 20.38 2.71
N ASP A 94 4.38 19.54 2.60
CA ASP A 94 3.02 19.94 2.23
C ASP A 94 2.05 19.66 3.37
N ASP A 95 1.22 20.63 3.69
CA ASP A 95 0.22 20.53 4.77
C ASP A 95 -1.09 19.87 4.31
N GLU A 96 -1.37 19.82 2.99
CA GLU A 96 -2.61 19.29 2.44
C GLU A 96 -2.44 17.85 1.93
N ILE A 97 -2.37 17.63 0.60
CA ILE A 97 -2.20 16.32 0.00
C ILE A 97 -0.70 16.02 -0.11
N ARG A 98 -0.19 15.17 0.79
CA ARG A 98 1.25 14.90 0.96
C ARG A 98 1.65 13.43 0.80
N HIS A 99 0.67 12.55 0.53
CA HIS A 99 0.90 11.12 0.40
C HIS A 99 0.54 10.63 -1.00
N PRO A 100 1.08 9.48 -1.42
CA PRO A 100 0.93 9.00 -2.79
C PRO A 100 -0.48 8.51 -3.13
N ASN A 101 -0.75 8.53 -4.44
CA ASN A 101 -1.91 7.93 -5.06
C ASN A 101 -1.48 6.67 -5.83
N ILE A 102 -1.94 5.51 -5.39
CA ILE A 102 -1.65 4.21 -5.99
C ILE A 102 -2.84 3.78 -6.84
N GLY A 103 -2.61 3.58 -8.13
CA GLY A 103 -3.63 3.13 -9.08
C GLY A 103 -4.07 1.69 -8.87
N ASP A 104 -5.08 1.26 -9.62
CA ASP A 104 -5.64 -0.09 -9.54
C ASP A 104 -4.63 -1.15 -10.02
N GLY A 105 -4.69 -2.34 -9.44
CA GLY A 105 -3.90 -3.48 -9.87
C GLY A 105 -2.38 -3.34 -9.68
N VAL A 106 -1.92 -2.37 -8.91
CA VAL A 106 -0.50 -2.14 -8.64
C VAL A 106 0.06 -3.20 -7.70
N LEU A 107 1.30 -3.64 -7.97
CA LEU A 107 2.10 -4.47 -7.06
C LEU A 107 3.20 -3.64 -6.42
N LEU A 108 3.20 -3.58 -5.08
CA LEU A 108 4.23 -2.94 -4.28
C LEU A 108 5.11 -4.02 -3.64
N GLY A 109 6.35 -4.14 -4.10
CA GLY A 109 7.33 -5.11 -3.61
C GLY A 109 7.76 -4.83 -2.17
N ALA A 110 8.33 -5.85 -1.52
CA ALA A 110 8.78 -5.77 -0.13
C ALA A 110 9.74 -4.59 0.10
N GLY A 111 9.49 -3.82 1.15
CA GLY A 111 10.33 -2.66 1.50
C GLY A 111 10.21 -1.46 0.56
N ALA A 112 9.29 -1.45 -0.40
CA ALA A 112 9.09 -0.31 -1.29
C ALA A 112 8.64 0.94 -0.50
N LYS A 113 9.24 2.09 -0.79
CA LYS A 113 8.87 3.40 -0.24
C LYS A 113 8.36 4.28 -1.36
N VAL A 114 7.13 4.74 -1.27
CA VAL A 114 6.54 5.72 -2.20
C VAL A 114 6.29 6.98 -1.41
N LEU A 115 6.99 8.06 -1.75
CA LEU A 115 7.06 9.24 -0.89
C LEU A 115 6.62 10.50 -1.63
N GLY A 116 5.73 11.26 -1.00
CA GLY A 116 5.22 12.53 -1.49
C GLY A 116 3.90 12.42 -2.25
N ASN A 117 3.39 13.55 -2.68
CA ASN A 117 2.18 13.66 -3.50
C ASN A 117 2.48 13.25 -4.95
N ILE A 118 2.68 11.97 -5.18
CA ILE A 118 2.99 11.37 -6.48
C ILE A 118 2.00 10.25 -6.82
N SER A 119 1.90 9.93 -8.09
CA SER A 119 1.01 8.87 -8.58
C SER A 119 1.81 7.68 -9.09
N VAL A 120 1.37 6.48 -8.70
CA VAL A 120 1.79 5.22 -9.31
C VAL A 120 0.65 4.72 -10.20
N GLY A 121 0.87 4.74 -11.52
CA GLY A 121 -0.13 4.39 -12.51
C GLY A 121 -0.63 2.95 -12.40
N SER A 122 -1.85 2.71 -12.87
CA SER A 122 -2.52 1.41 -12.75
C SER A 122 -1.72 0.28 -13.41
N CYS A 123 -1.85 -0.92 -12.86
CA CYS A 123 -1.16 -2.12 -13.34
C CYS A 123 0.37 -1.97 -13.40
N SER A 124 0.94 -1.08 -12.62
CA SER A 124 2.39 -0.91 -12.49
C SER A 124 2.97 -1.78 -11.38
N ARG A 125 4.28 -1.89 -11.38
CA ARG A 125 5.03 -2.68 -10.41
C ARG A 125 6.16 -1.85 -9.82
N VAL A 126 6.20 -1.75 -8.50
CA VAL A 126 7.32 -1.18 -7.76
C VAL A 126 8.14 -2.33 -7.20
N ALA A 127 9.38 -2.45 -7.62
CA ALA A 127 10.27 -3.53 -7.20
C ALA A 127 10.63 -3.44 -5.71
N ALA A 128 10.98 -4.57 -5.11
CA ALA A 128 11.38 -4.64 -3.71
C ALA A 128 12.55 -3.68 -3.40
N GLY A 129 12.49 -3.02 -2.22
CA GLY A 129 13.50 -2.09 -1.75
C GLY A 129 13.60 -0.76 -2.51
N SER A 130 12.69 -0.49 -3.43
CA SER A 130 12.74 0.74 -4.24
C SER A 130 12.23 1.97 -3.47
N VAL A 131 12.81 3.14 -3.75
CA VAL A 131 12.37 4.43 -3.24
C VAL A 131 11.85 5.28 -4.40
N VAL A 132 10.53 5.42 -4.48
CA VAL A 132 9.83 6.14 -5.54
C VAL A 132 9.59 7.57 -5.10
N LEU A 133 10.14 8.52 -5.85
CA LEU A 133 10.07 9.96 -5.58
C LEU A 133 9.43 10.76 -6.74
N GLN A 134 8.99 10.08 -7.79
CA GLN A 134 8.40 10.69 -8.98
C GLN A 134 7.22 9.85 -9.47
N ASN A 135 6.35 10.46 -10.28
CA ASN A 135 5.23 9.77 -10.89
C ASN A 135 5.69 8.55 -11.70
N VAL A 136 4.97 7.46 -11.56
CA VAL A 136 5.20 6.20 -12.30
C VAL A 136 4.11 6.05 -13.35
N PRO A 137 4.47 5.90 -14.64
CA PRO A 137 3.49 5.64 -15.70
C PRO A 137 2.75 4.32 -15.49
N GLU A 138 1.57 4.18 -16.07
CA GLU A 138 0.82 2.93 -16.06
C GLU A 138 1.60 1.77 -16.69
N LYS A 139 1.33 0.55 -16.25
CA LYS A 139 1.86 -0.70 -16.81
C LYS A 139 3.38 -0.74 -16.90
N THR A 140 4.08 -0.01 -16.03
CA THR A 140 5.54 0.01 -15.98
C THR A 140 6.09 -0.64 -14.71
N THR A 141 7.34 -1.07 -14.78
CA THR A 141 8.12 -1.51 -13.60
C THR A 141 9.15 -0.45 -13.28
N VAL A 142 9.18 -0.04 -12.00
CA VAL A 142 10.22 0.84 -11.47
C VAL A 142 11.05 0.12 -10.41
N ALA A 143 12.35 0.41 -10.37
CA ALA A 143 13.29 -0.19 -9.42
C ALA A 143 14.42 0.76 -9.03
N GLY A 144 14.96 0.58 -7.84
CA GLY A 144 16.17 1.25 -7.35
C GLY A 144 15.92 2.39 -6.37
N VAL A 145 17.01 3.07 -5.96
CA VAL A 145 17.03 4.19 -5.01
C VAL A 145 17.88 5.32 -5.60
N PRO A 146 17.28 6.42 -6.11
CA PRO A 146 15.84 6.57 -6.38
C PRO A 146 15.37 5.63 -7.50
N ALA A 147 14.10 5.26 -7.48
CA ALA A 147 13.52 4.34 -8.45
C ALA A 147 13.43 4.97 -9.85
N LYS A 148 13.77 4.15 -10.86
CA LYS A 148 13.68 4.50 -12.29
C LYS A 148 12.89 3.45 -13.04
N VAL A 149 12.29 3.81 -14.16
CA VAL A 149 11.62 2.86 -15.05
C VAL A 149 12.64 1.88 -15.60
N VAL A 150 12.42 0.59 -15.37
CA VAL A 150 13.30 -0.51 -15.81
C VAL A 150 12.64 -1.40 -16.87
N GLY A 151 11.37 -1.19 -17.17
CA GLY A 151 10.64 -1.91 -18.19
C GLY A 151 9.13 -1.85 -18.03
N ALA A 152 8.42 -2.61 -18.86
CA ALA A 152 7.00 -2.83 -18.70
C ALA A 152 6.69 -3.71 -17.47
N ALA A 153 5.45 -3.69 -16.98
CA ALA A 153 5.03 -4.50 -15.84
C ALA A 153 5.05 -6.02 -16.12
N GLY A 154 5.16 -6.42 -17.37
CA GLY A 154 5.32 -7.81 -17.80
C GLY A 154 4.02 -8.63 -17.84
N CYS A 155 2.95 -8.13 -17.25
CA CYS A 155 1.62 -8.75 -17.27
C CYS A 155 0.53 -7.69 -17.08
N THR A 156 -0.72 -8.05 -17.40
CA THR A 156 -1.87 -7.13 -17.29
C THR A 156 -2.31 -6.87 -15.84
N ASN A 157 -2.03 -7.80 -14.93
CA ASN A 157 -2.43 -7.72 -13.52
C ASN A 157 -1.27 -8.08 -12.58
N PRO A 158 -0.30 -7.19 -12.38
CA PRO A 158 0.86 -7.45 -11.52
C PRO A 158 0.51 -7.86 -10.09
N SER A 159 -0.53 -7.23 -9.53
CA SER A 159 -1.01 -7.50 -8.18
C SER A 159 -1.53 -8.92 -7.99
N ILE A 160 -2.13 -9.52 -9.02
CA ILE A 160 -2.66 -10.89 -8.97
C ILE A 160 -1.56 -11.91 -9.25
N SER A 161 -0.71 -11.63 -10.25
CA SER A 161 0.38 -12.53 -10.62
C SER A 161 1.47 -12.63 -9.55
N MET A 162 1.61 -11.59 -8.72
CA MET A 162 2.66 -11.47 -7.70
C MET A 162 4.08 -11.72 -8.22
N ASP A 163 4.28 -11.59 -9.53
CA ASP A 163 5.59 -11.76 -10.16
C ASP A 163 6.49 -10.55 -9.84
N GLN A 164 7.53 -10.78 -9.08
CA GLN A 164 8.52 -9.78 -8.67
C GLN A 164 9.83 -9.89 -9.48
N ILE A 165 9.90 -10.79 -10.46
CA ILE A 165 11.12 -10.99 -11.25
C ILE A 165 11.31 -9.80 -12.20
N ILE A 166 12.45 -9.14 -12.08
CA ILE A 166 12.90 -8.13 -13.03
C ILE A 166 13.84 -8.83 -14.03
N LYS A 167 13.39 -9.00 -15.28
CA LYS A 167 14.26 -9.52 -16.32
C LYS A 167 15.37 -8.51 -16.59
N ARG A 168 16.61 -8.86 -16.25
CA ARG A 168 17.78 -8.08 -16.67
C ARG A 168 17.90 -8.18 -18.18
N LYS A 169 17.95 -7.02 -18.84
CA LYS A 169 18.37 -6.96 -20.25
C LYS A 169 19.86 -7.17 -20.35
#